data_81b9c3e386af9eb4d1498fc99c7d2875
#
_entry.id   81b9c3e386af9eb4d1498fc99c7d2875
#
_cell.length_a   1.000
_cell.length_b   1.000
_cell.length_c   1.000
_cell.angle_alpha   90.00
_cell.angle_beta   90.00
_cell.angle_gamma   90.00
#
_symmetry.space_group_name_H-M   'P 1'
#
loop_
_entity.id
_entity.type
_entity.pdbx_description
1 polymer ?
#
loop_
_entity_poly.entity_id
_entity_poly.type
_entity_poly.pdbx_seq_one_letter_code
_entity_poly.pdbx_strand_id
1 'polypeptide(L)'
;IPPQDQIVCRGVSMQCRVTTEDPDRHFIPDYGRITTYRSAGGFAVRLDGGNGFGGSVITPYFDSLLVKVTTWGSTLEEAATRGNRALREFRIRGVKTNIAFLLNLIDHPTFRSGGATTTFVDDTPALFAFRLPRDRATKTLSYLANVIVNGRPDVKRGYDARKLKAPVLPAPGGPDEPPAGLRQKLRGLGPEKFAAWVRDEPRLLVTDTTMRDAHQSLLATRVRTYDILAVAETVARRVPNLFSLEMWGGATFDASMRFLQEDPWDRLIELRRRIPNILFQMLLRASNAVGYTTYPDNVVRAFIKRSAEDGIDVFR
;
A
#
# COMPACT_ATOMS: atom_id res chain seq x y z
N ILE A 1 22.69 -0.62 9.43
CA ILE A 1 22.75 -0.19 8.01
C ILE A 1 24.21 0.05 7.72
N PRO A 2 24.77 -0.52 6.63
CA PRO A 2 26.16 -0.26 6.26
C PRO A 2 26.36 1.21 5.85
N PRO A 3 27.59 1.74 5.94
CA PRO A 3 27.94 3.02 5.37
C PRO A 3 27.61 3.11 3.88
N GLN A 4 27.32 4.31 3.37
CA GLN A 4 26.85 4.52 1.99
C GLN A 4 27.86 4.02 0.93
N ASP A 5 29.13 4.18 1.19
CA ASP A 5 30.25 3.73 0.34
C ASP A 5 30.36 2.19 0.25
N GLN A 6 29.80 1.48 1.21
CA GLN A 6 29.75 0.01 1.24
C GLN A 6 28.50 -0.57 0.56
N ILE A 7 27.53 0.29 0.20
CA ILE A 7 26.32 -0.16 -0.49
C ILE A 7 26.62 -0.34 -1.98
N VAL A 8 26.68 -1.60 -2.39
CA VAL A 8 26.91 -1.97 -3.79
C VAL A 8 25.65 -2.49 -4.43
N CYS A 9 25.21 -1.87 -5.52
CA CYS A 9 24.10 -2.39 -6.33
C CYS A 9 24.59 -3.58 -7.16
N ARG A 10 23.95 -4.75 -6.98
CA ARG A 10 24.31 -5.97 -7.71
C ARG A 10 23.08 -6.61 -8.32
N GLY A 11 23.15 -6.90 -9.62
CA GLY A 11 22.06 -7.54 -10.34
C GLY A 11 20.83 -6.65 -10.54
N VAL A 12 19.72 -7.29 -10.86
CA VAL A 12 18.44 -6.66 -11.20
C VAL A 12 17.32 -7.26 -10.35
N SER A 13 16.46 -6.44 -9.82
CA SER A 13 15.22 -6.86 -9.17
C SER A 13 14.02 -6.44 -10.01
N MET A 14 13.07 -7.36 -10.16
CA MET A 14 11.79 -7.14 -10.80
C MET A 14 10.67 -7.42 -9.80
N GLN A 15 9.67 -6.56 -9.73
CA GLN A 15 8.51 -6.74 -8.86
C GLN A 15 7.20 -6.79 -9.65
N CYS A 16 6.40 -7.81 -9.40
CA CYS A 16 5.05 -7.96 -9.92
C CYS A 16 4.02 -7.76 -8.80
N ARG A 17 3.03 -6.95 -9.05
CA ARG A 17 1.86 -6.80 -8.16
C ARG A 17 0.77 -7.75 -8.63
N VAL A 18 0.53 -8.82 -7.88
CA VAL A 18 -0.59 -9.72 -8.13
C VAL A 18 -1.83 -9.16 -7.47
N THR A 19 -2.82 -8.86 -8.29
CA THR A 19 -4.08 -8.22 -7.89
C THR A 19 -5.29 -9.07 -8.28
N THR A 20 -6.42 -8.84 -7.60
CA THR A 20 -7.72 -9.44 -7.97
C THR A 20 -8.43 -8.59 -9.02
N GLU A 21 -7.80 -8.44 -10.17
CA GLU A 21 -8.31 -7.68 -11.30
C GLU A 21 -8.45 -8.57 -12.53
N ASP A 22 -9.49 -8.32 -13.33
CA ASP A 22 -9.78 -9.07 -14.55
C ASP A 22 -9.17 -8.37 -15.77
N PRO A 23 -8.04 -8.85 -16.31
CA PRO A 23 -7.42 -8.22 -17.48
C PRO A 23 -8.28 -8.30 -18.75
N ASP A 24 -9.16 -9.31 -18.88
CA ASP A 24 -10.12 -9.42 -20.00
C ASP A 24 -11.15 -8.30 -19.97
N ARG A 25 -11.31 -7.61 -18.83
CA ARG A 25 -12.31 -6.56 -18.60
C ARG A 25 -11.66 -5.26 -18.15
N HIS A 26 -10.58 -4.84 -18.79
CA HIS A 26 -9.86 -3.61 -18.50
C HIS A 26 -9.47 -3.47 -17.02
N PHE A 27 -9.00 -4.57 -16.39
CA PHE A 27 -8.59 -4.61 -14.99
C PHE A 27 -9.67 -4.20 -13.98
N ILE A 28 -10.95 -4.42 -14.33
CA ILE A 28 -12.03 -4.23 -13.35
C ILE A 28 -11.76 -5.19 -12.17
N PRO A 29 -11.75 -4.67 -10.92
CA PRO A 29 -11.57 -5.50 -9.73
C PRO A 29 -12.62 -6.61 -9.64
N ASP A 30 -12.18 -7.82 -9.33
CA ASP A 30 -13.01 -8.99 -9.09
C ASP A 30 -13.12 -9.27 -7.59
N TYR A 31 -14.30 -9.62 -7.15
CA TYR A 31 -14.63 -9.78 -5.74
C TYR A 31 -15.11 -11.20 -5.46
N GLY A 32 -14.88 -11.68 -4.26
CA GLY A 32 -15.32 -13.00 -3.88
C GLY A 32 -14.49 -13.61 -2.76
N ARG A 33 -14.76 -14.88 -2.48
CA ARG A 33 -13.99 -15.65 -1.50
C ARG A 33 -12.87 -16.41 -2.20
N ILE A 34 -11.66 -16.22 -1.74
CA ILE A 34 -10.52 -17.05 -2.16
C ILE A 34 -10.69 -18.44 -1.58
N THR A 35 -10.97 -19.42 -2.44
CA THR A 35 -11.15 -20.82 -2.04
C THR A 35 -9.82 -21.58 -1.96
N THR A 36 -8.84 -21.16 -2.76
CA THR A 36 -7.50 -21.74 -2.74
C THR A 36 -6.50 -20.61 -2.90
N TYR A 37 -5.52 -20.56 -2.01
CA TYR A 37 -4.35 -19.69 -2.12
C TYR A 37 -3.09 -20.51 -1.89
N ARG A 38 -2.26 -20.61 -2.91
CA ARG A 38 -0.92 -21.18 -2.83
C ARG A 38 0.03 -20.21 -3.48
N SER A 39 1.02 -19.78 -2.74
CA SER A 39 2.09 -18.88 -3.21
C SER A 39 3.27 -19.66 -3.77
N ALA A 40 4.09 -18.97 -4.53
CA ALA A 40 5.40 -19.42 -4.95
C ALA A 40 6.41 -19.31 -3.80
N GLY A 41 7.60 -19.85 -4.01
CA GLY A 41 8.75 -19.70 -3.12
C GLY A 41 10.05 -20.02 -3.83
N GLY A 42 11.15 -20.04 -3.07
CA GLY A 42 12.45 -20.45 -3.53
C GLY A 42 13.49 -19.34 -3.59
N PHE A 43 14.70 -19.73 -4.07
CA PHE A 43 15.85 -18.84 -4.14
C PHE A 43 15.55 -17.58 -4.98
N ALA A 44 15.95 -16.43 -4.45
CA ALA A 44 15.78 -15.11 -5.06
C ALA A 44 14.31 -14.74 -5.40
N VAL A 45 13.34 -15.30 -4.66
CA VAL A 45 11.92 -14.93 -4.70
C VAL A 45 11.52 -14.41 -3.33
N ARG A 46 11.10 -13.16 -3.28
CA ARG A 46 10.54 -12.51 -2.09
C ARG A 46 9.06 -12.25 -2.31
N LEU A 47 8.27 -12.55 -1.30
CA LEU A 47 6.83 -12.29 -1.30
C LEU A 47 6.51 -11.30 -0.19
N ASP A 48 5.91 -10.18 -0.57
CA ASP A 48 5.34 -9.22 0.38
C ASP A 48 3.82 -9.36 0.31
N GLY A 49 3.25 -10.09 1.27
CA GLY A 49 1.83 -10.43 1.30
C GLY A 49 0.94 -9.23 1.61
N GLY A 50 -0.21 -9.19 0.95
CA GLY A 50 -1.34 -8.34 1.27
C GLY A 50 -2.47 -9.17 1.92
N ASN A 51 -3.69 -8.97 1.47
CA ASN A 51 -4.88 -9.63 2.03
C ASN A 51 -5.16 -11.03 1.45
N GLY A 52 -4.20 -11.63 0.75
CA GLY A 52 -4.39 -12.92 0.06
C GLY A 52 -4.07 -14.12 0.94
N PHE A 53 -5.09 -14.86 1.37
CA PHE A 53 -4.96 -16.18 2.00
C PHE A 53 -6.20 -17.03 1.72
N GLY A 54 -6.09 -18.34 1.90
CA GLY A 54 -7.22 -19.25 1.71
C GLY A 54 -8.36 -18.95 2.69
N GLY A 55 -9.55 -18.71 2.15
CA GLY A 55 -10.74 -18.35 2.93
C GLY A 55 -10.99 -16.83 3.06
N SER A 56 -10.03 -15.96 2.70
CA SER A 56 -10.23 -14.50 2.73
C SER A 56 -11.33 -14.07 1.76
N VAL A 57 -12.06 -13.03 2.12
CA VAL A 57 -13.10 -12.41 1.29
C VAL A 57 -12.55 -11.12 0.72
N ILE A 58 -12.44 -11.07 -0.59
CA ILE A 58 -12.07 -9.87 -1.32
C ILE A 58 -13.32 -9.03 -1.53
N THR A 59 -13.29 -7.81 -1.06
CA THR A 59 -14.42 -6.88 -1.11
C THR A 59 -14.13 -5.70 -2.04
N PRO A 60 -15.15 -5.02 -2.56
CA PRO A 60 -14.96 -3.82 -3.39
C PRO A 60 -14.49 -2.59 -2.61
N TYR A 61 -14.38 -2.68 -1.30
CA TYR A 61 -14.11 -1.54 -0.43
C TYR A 61 -12.62 -1.32 -0.15
N PHE A 62 -11.79 -2.32 -0.44
CA PHE A 62 -10.35 -2.30 -0.16
C PHE A 62 -9.54 -2.52 -1.44
N ASP A 63 -8.22 -2.36 -1.32
CA ASP A 63 -7.30 -2.57 -2.43
C ASP A 63 -7.34 -4.02 -2.91
N SER A 64 -7.19 -4.21 -4.22
CA SER A 64 -7.19 -5.51 -4.89
C SER A 64 -5.86 -6.28 -4.74
N LEU A 65 -4.85 -5.70 -4.10
CA LEU A 65 -3.52 -6.28 -3.98
C LEU A 65 -3.53 -7.54 -3.11
N LEU A 66 -3.12 -8.67 -3.69
CA LEU A 66 -2.93 -9.93 -2.98
C LEU A 66 -1.50 -10.10 -2.46
N VAL A 67 -0.51 -9.83 -3.31
CA VAL A 67 0.90 -10.02 -2.99
C VAL A 67 1.79 -9.29 -3.99
N LYS A 68 2.90 -8.78 -3.52
CA LYS A 68 4.02 -8.33 -4.36
C LYS A 68 5.01 -9.48 -4.48
N VAL A 69 5.30 -9.89 -5.72
CA VAL A 69 6.27 -10.92 -6.03
C VAL A 69 7.51 -10.23 -6.56
N THR A 70 8.56 -10.21 -5.76
CA THR A 70 9.85 -9.62 -6.14
C THR A 70 10.84 -10.73 -6.45
N THR A 71 11.45 -10.70 -7.61
CA THR A 71 12.49 -11.65 -8.03
C THR A 71 13.78 -10.92 -8.33
N TRP A 72 14.90 -11.55 -7.99
CA TRP A 72 16.24 -11.02 -8.24
C TRP A 72 17.00 -11.93 -9.21
N GLY A 73 17.87 -11.35 -10.02
CA GLY A 73 18.79 -12.05 -10.90
C GLY A 73 20.05 -11.24 -11.17
N SER A 74 21.09 -11.86 -11.68
CA SER A 74 22.31 -11.16 -12.14
C SER A 74 22.02 -10.26 -13.34
N THR A 75 21.00 -10.64 -14.13
CA THR A 75 20.50 -9.92 -15.31
C THR A 75 18.98 -9.81 -15.26
N LEU A 76 18.41 -8.90 -16.05
CA LEU A 76 16.95 -8.77 -16.22
C LEU A 76 16.34 -10.08 -16.73
N GLU A 77 17.00 -10.77 -17.67
CA GLU A 77 16.55 -12.06 -18.21
C GLU A 77 16.42 -13.12 -17.11
N GLU A 78 17.38 -13.19 -16.20
CA GLU A 78 17.35 -14.13 -15.09
C GLU A 78 16.25 -13.78 -14.08
N ALA A 79 16.11 -12.49 -13.73
CA ALA A 79 15.04 -12.03 -12.86
C ALA A 79 13.65 -12.30 -13.46
N ALA A 80 13.48 -12.05 -14.77
CA ALA A 80 12.25 -12.30 -15.51
C ALA A 80 11.91 -13.81 -15.58
N THR A 81 12.90 -14.66 -15.81
CA THR A 81 12.72 -16.11 -15.84
C THR A 81 12.28 -16.64 -14.48
N ARG A 82 12.86 -16.15 -13.38
CA ARG A 82 12.42 -16.47 -12.01
C ARG A 82 11.01 -15.95 -11.73
N GLY A 83 10.70 -14.74 -12.18
CA GLY A 83 9.36 -14.14 -12.05
C GLY A 83 8.30 -14.95 -12.79
N ASN A 84 8.59 -15.37 -14.02
CA ASN A 84 7.70 -16.23 -14.79
C ASN A 84 7.43 -17.55 -14.07
N ARG A 85 8.47 -18.24 -13.60
CA ARG A 85 8.33 -19.47 -12.81
C ARG A 85 7.47 -19.22 -11.56
N ALA A 86 7.81 -18.19 -10.78
CA ALA A 86 7.09 -17.88 -9.54
C ALA A 86 5.61 -17.62 -9.82
N LEU A 87 5.26 -16.79 -10.81
CA LEU A 87 3.87 -16.51 -11.16
C LEU A 87 3.11 -17.77 -11.62
N ARG A 88 3.76 -18.70 -12.33
CA ARG A 88 3.15 -19.98 -12.75
C ARG A 88 2.88 -20.94 -11.58
N GLU A 89 3.62 -20.83 -10.49
CA GLU A 89 3.42 -21.65 -9.28
C GLU A 89 2.21 -21.21 -8.46
N PHE A 90 1.78 -19.96 -8.58
CA PHE A 90 0.59 -19.50 -7.86
C PHE A 90 -0.67 -20.29 -8.23
N ARG A 91 -1.46 -20.61 -7.22
CA ARG A 91 -2.79 -21.18 -7.36
C ARG A 91 -3.76 -20.36 -6.53
N ILE A 92 -4.44 -19.44 -7.19
CA ILE A 92 -5.49 -18.61 -6.59
C ILE A 92 -6.79 -18.97 -7.27
N ARG A 93 -7.80 -19.35 -6.48
CA ARG A 93 -9.12 -19.73 -6.97
C ARG A 93 -10.20 -19.01 -6.18
N GLY A 94 -11.35 -18.78 -6.83
CA GLY A 94 -12.49 -18.08 -6.27
C GLY A 94 -12.60 -16.61 -6.70
N VAL A 95 -11.49 -16.05 -7.19
CA VAL A 95 -11.42 -14.73 -7.79
C VAL A 95 -10.54 -14.78 -9.04
N LYS A 96 -10.75 -13.86 -9.97
CA LYS A 96 -9.82 -13.62 -11.08
C LYS A 96 -8.60 -12.85 -10.60
N THR A 97 -7.51 -12.97 -11.34
CA THR A 97 -6.25 -12.27 -11.05
C THR A 97 -5.58 -11.80 -12.33
N ASN A 98 -4.71 -10.83 -12.22
CA ASN A 98 -3.91 -10.32 -13.33
C ASN A 98 -2.69 -11.19 -13.70
N ILE A 99 -2.52 -12.38 -13.11
CA ILE A 99 -1.35 -13.25 -13.32
C ILE A 99 -1.13 -13.58 -14.80
N ALA A 100 -2.20 -13.87 -15.57
CA ALA A 100 -2.08 -14.19 -16.98
C ALA A 100 -1.50 -13.03 -17.80
N PHE A 101 -1.91 -11.81 -17.49
CA PHE A 101 -1.35 -10.60 -18.08
C PHE A 101 0.12 -10.41 -17.70
N LEU A 102 0.46 -10.57 -16.42
CA LEU A 102 1.84 -10.46 -15.96
C LEU A 102 2.77 -11.49 -16.64
N LEU A 103 2.29 -12.71 -16.87
CA LEU A 103 3.04 -13.72 -17.59
C LEU A 103 3.32 -13.31 -19.05
N ASN A 104 2.28 -12.81 -19.76
CA ASN A 104 2.45 -12.31 -21.11
C ASN A 104 3.43 -11.14 -21.18
N LEU A 105 3.35 -10.22 -20.21
CA LEU A 105 4.23 -9.06 -20.11
C LEU A 105 5.69 -9.47 -19.92
N ILE A 106 5.96 -10.35 -18.94
CA ILE A 106 7.33 -10.79 -18.61
C ILE A 106 7.93 -11.62 -19.75
N ASP A 107 7.11 -12.39 -20.48
CA ASP A 107 7.58 -13.21 -21.59
C ASP A 107 7.79 -12.42 -22.88
N HIS A 108 7.31 -11.17 -22.93
CA HIS A 108 7.43 -10.36 -24.14
C HIS A 108 8.90 -9.96 -24.41
N PRO A 109 9.41 -10.12 -25.67
CA PRO A 109 10.81 -9.83 -26.00
C PRO A 109 11.22 -8.39 -25.66
N THR A 110 10.36 -7.41 -25.94
CA THR A 110 10.61 -5.99 -25.61
C THR A 110 10.81 -5.76 -24.13
N PHE A 111 10.01 -6.43 -23.26
CA PHE A 111 10.21 -6.35 -21.82
C PHE A 111 11.54 -6.99 -21.40
N ARG A 112 11.84 -8.20 -21.90
CA ARG A 112 13.08 -8.92 -21.57
C ARG A 112 14.35 -8.20 -22.00
N SER A 113 14.28 -7.45 -23.11
CA SER A 113 15.41 -6.61 -23.57
C SER A 113 15.54 -5.29 -22.81
N GLY A 114 14.60 -4.95 -21.91
CA GLY A 114 14.57 -3.67 -21.21
C GLY A 114 14.07 -2.50 -22.05
N GLY A 115 13.46 -2.77 -23.21
CA GLY A 115 12.92 -1.75 -24.12
C GLY A 115 11.48 -1.32 -23.84
N ALA A 116 10.85 -1.84 -22.79
CA ALA A 116 9.47 -1.47 -22.45
C ALA A 116 9.41 -0.02 -21.90
N THR A 117 8.58 0.80 -22.54
CA THR A 117 8.29 2.19 -22.12
C THR A 117 7.02 2.24 -21.29
N THR A 118 6.65 3.43 -20.80
CA THR A 118 5.40 3.63 -20.05
C THR A 118 4.15 3.39 -20.88
N THR A 119 4.23 3.53 -22.21
CA THR A 119 3.11 3.28 -23.15
C THR A 119 3.10 1.85 -23.67
N PHE A 120 4.10 1.04 -23.35
CA PHE A 120 4.27 -0.31 -23.90
C PHE A 120 3.04 -1.20 -23.74
N VAL A 121 2.35 -1.08 -22.60
CA VAL A 121 1.14 -1.88 -22.32
C VAL A 121 -0.01 -1.47 -23.24
N ASP A 122 -0.20 -0.18 -23.45
CA ASP A 122 -1.28 0.36 -24.28
C ASP A 122 -1.04 0.07 -25.77
N ASP A 123 0.24 0.10 -26.18
CA ASP A 123 0.65 -0.10 -27.57
C ASP A 123 0.76 -1.58 -27.98
N THR A 124 0.55 -2.53 -27.02
CA THR A 124 0.78 -3.97 -27.26
C THR A 124 -0.45 -4.83 -26.97
N PRO A 125 -1.45 -4.87 -27.85
CA PRO A 125 -2.68 -5.66 -27.64
C PRO A 125 -2.43 -7.16 -27.42
N ALA A 126 -1.31 -7.69 -27.91
CA ALA A 126 -0.94 -9.09 -27.71
C ALA A 126 -0.77 -9.49 -26.22
N LEU A 127 -0.51 -8.52 -25.33
CA LEU A 127 -0.43 -8.78 -23.90
C LEU A 127 -1.77 -9.26 -23.29
N PHE A 128 -2.87 -8.96 -23.95
CA PHE A 128 -4.24 -9.33 -23.55
C PHE A 128 -4.75 -10.61 -24.24
N ALA A 129 -3.92 -11.29 -25.02
CA ALA A 129 -4.26 -12.57 -25.64
C ALA A 129 -4.04 -13.72 -24.64
N PHE A 130 -5.06 -14.03 -23.83
CA PHE A 130 -4.97 -15.07 -22.80
C PHE A 130 -5.32 -16.45 -23.34
N ARG A 131 -4.47 -17.45 -23.02
CA ARG A 131 -4.82 -18.85 -23.28
C ARG A 131 -5.82 -19.32 -22.23
N LEU A 132 -7.01 -19.68 -22.68
CA LEU A 132 -8.05 -20.23 -21.80
C LEU A 132 -7.55 -21.57 -21.19
N PRO A 133 -7.63 -21.76 -19.87
CA PRO A 133 -7.34 -23.05 -19.26
C PRO A 133 -8.28 -24.14 -19.83
N ARG A 134 -7.73 -25.25 -20.28
CA ARG A 134 -8.48 -26.34 -20.93
C ARG A 134 -9.53 -27.03 -20.06
N ASP A 135 -9.60 -26.73 -18.75
CA ASP A 135 -10.45 -27.45 -17.77
C ASP A 135 -11.58 -26.58 -17.15
N ARG A 136 -12.07 -25.59 -17.90
CA ARG A 136 -13.15 -24.73 -17.40
C ARG A 136 -14.49 -25.46 -17.18
N ALA A 137 -14.82 -26.39 -18.07
CA ALA A 137 -16.09 -27.10 -18.00
C ALA A 137 -16.22 -27.95 -16.72
N THR A 138 -15.18 -28.72 -16.41
CA THR A 138 -15.14 -29.54 -15.18
C THR A 138 -15.20 -28.66 -13.92
N LYS A 139 -14.51 -27.53 -13.92
CA LYS A 139 -14.54 -26.57 -12.79
C LYS A 139 -15.93 -25.96 -12.60
N THR A 140 -16.56 -25.54 -13.71
CA THR A 140 -17.92 -24.99 -13.69
C THR A 140 -18.93 -26.01 -13.22
N LEU A 141 -18.85 -27.24 -13.72
CA LEU A 141 -19.74 -28.35 -13.33
C LEU A 141 -19.54 -28.72 -11.85
N SER A 142 -18.30 -28.80 -11.38
CA SER A 142 -17.99 -29.05 -9.97
C SER A 142 -18.49 -27.91 -9.06
N TYR A 143 -18.37 -26.68 -9.49
CA TYR A 143 -18.90 -25.53 -8.76
C TYR A 143 -20.43 -25.58 -8.71
N LEU A 144 -21.08 -25.76 -9.85
CA LEU A 144 -22.56 -25.86 -9.91
C LEU A 144 -23.07 -27.02 -9.06
N ALA A 145 -22.46 -28.20 -9.15
CA ALA A 145 -22.81 -29.36 -8.34
C ALA A 145 -22.66 -29.04 -6.83
N ASN A 146 -21.55 -28.40 -6.44
CA ASN A 146 -21.34 -28.01 -5.05
C ASN A 146 -22.38 -26.98 -4.57
N VAL A 147 -22.72 -25.99 -5.40
CA VAL A 147 -23.76 -24.98 -5.07
C VAL A 147 -25.15 -25.63 -4.97
N ILE A 148 -25.46 -26.59 -5.84
CA ILE A 148 -26.77 -27.31 -5.81
C ILE A 148 -26.88 -28.21 -4.57
N VAL A 149 -25.81 -28.93 -4.22
CA VAL A 149 -25.83 -29.90 -3.12
C VAL A 149 -25.63 -29.23 -1.76
N ASN A 150 -24.71 -28.32 -1.65
CA ASN A 150 -24.29 -27.72 -0.37
C ASN A 150 -24.80 -26.29 -0.13
N GLY A 151 -25.56 -25.74 -1.10
CA GLY A 151 -25.93 -24.32 -1.08
C GLY A 151 -24.76 -23.39 -1.37
N ARG A 152 -25.00 -22.06 -1.40
CA ARG A 152 -23.95 -21.07 -1.53
C ARG A 152 -23.39 -20.73 -0.14
N PRO A 153 -22.15 -21.13 0.18
CA PRO A 153 -21.55 -20.83 1.49
C PRO A 153 -21.30 -19.33 1.72
N ASP A 154 -21.24 -18.57 0.63
CA ASP A 154 -21.03 -17.12 0.60
C ASP A 154 -22.34 -16.32 0.78
N VAL A 155 -23.51 -16.95 0.57
CA VAL A 155 -24.81 -16.37 0.91
C VAL A 155 -25.14 -16.74 2.36
N LYS A 156 -24.34 -16.24 3.29
CA LYS A 156 -24.76 -16.24 4.69
C LYS A 156 -25.96 -15.32 4.83
N ARG A 157 -27.01 -15.85 5.47
CA ARG A 157 -28.15 -15.07 5.98
C ARG A 157 -27.65 -13.74 6.52
N GLY A 158 -28.35 -12.69 6.21
CA GLY A 158 -28.02 -11.30 6.41
C GLY A 158 -27.07 -11.00 7.58
N TYR A 159 -26.12 -10.15 7.29
CA TYR A 159 -25.17 -9.65 8.25
C TYR A 159 -25.86 -9.11 9.50
N ASP A 160 -25.65 -9.74 10.64
CA ASP A 160 -26.16 -9.27 11.91
C ASP A 160 -25.18 -8.24 12.50
N ALA A 161 -25.50 -6.97 12.34
CA ALA A 161 -24.68 -5.86 12.85
C ALA A 161 -24.41 -5.95 14.37
N ARG A 162 -25.28 -6.67 15.12
CA ARG A 162 -25.10 -6.89 16.56
C ARG A 162 -23.97 -7.85 16.90
N LYS A 163 -23.47 -8.62 15.92
CA LYS A 163 -22.32 -9.52 16.08
C LYS A 163 -20.98 -8.87 15.79
N LEU A 164 -20.94 -7.60 15.38
CA LEU A 164 -19.72 -6.82 15.32
C LEU A 164 -19.22 -6.58 16.74
N LYS A 165 -18.12 -7.25 17.06
CA LYS A 165 -17.33 -6.84 18.23
C LYS A 165 -16.54 -5.60 17.79
N ALA A 166 -16.78 -4.49 18.46
CA ALA A 166 -15.89 -3.33 18.35
C ALA A 166 -14.47 -3.79 18.70
N PRO A 167 -13.44 -3.35 17.94
CA PRO A 167 -12.05 -3.66 18.30
C PRO A 167 -11.77 -3.12 19.71
N VAL A 168 -11.19 -3.96 20.55
CA VAL A 168 -10.75 -3.54 21.88
C VAL A 168 -9.49 -2.72 21.67
N LEU A 169 -9.57 -1.42 21.88
CA LEU A 169 -8.42 -0.54 21.91
C LEU A 169 -7.64 -0.80 23.19
N PRO A 170 -6.32 -0.99 23.13
CA PRO A 170 -5.52 -1.06 24.34
C PRO A 170 -5.64 0.27 25.07
N ALA A 171 -5.78 0.22 26.39
CA ALA A 171 -5.74 1.43 27.21
C ALA A 171 -4.46 2.22 26.88
N PRO A 172 -4.54 3.54 26.73
CA PRO A 172 -3.35 4.36 26.53
C PRO A 172 -2.45 4.19 27.73
N GLY A 173 -1.43 3.34 27.62
CA GLY A 173 -0.42 3.18 28.65
C GLY A 173 0.73 4.13 28.38
N GLY A 174 1.52 4.41 29.40
CA GLY A 174 2.62 5.37 29.35
C GLY A 174 2.40 6.50 30.34
N PRO A 175 3.27 7.52 30.32
CA PRO A 175 3.12 8.71 31.18
C PRO A 175 1.82 9.45 30.84
N ASP A 176 1.27 10.18 31.80
CA ASP A 176 0.02 10.95 31.64
C ASP A 176 0.12 12.00 30.54
N GLU A 177 1.31 12.63 30.39
CA GLU A 177 1.63 13.54 29.30
C GLU A 177 2.63 12.91 28.32
N PRO A 178 2.48 13.20 27.01
CA PRO A 178 3.47 12.74 26.02
C PRO A 178 4.87 13.29 26.34
N PRO A 179 5.90 12.45 26.42
CA PRO A 179 7.29 12.92 26.60
C PRO A 179 7.75 13.84 25.47
N ALA A 180 8.70 14.71 25.77
CA ALA A 180 9.30 15.55 24.73
C ALA A 180 9.93 14.68 23.61
N GLY A 181 9.65 15.05 22.36
CA GLY A 181 10.14 14.36 21.17
C GLY A 181 10.90 15.27 20.22
N LEU A 182 11.13 14.79 19.01
CA LEU A 182 11.90 15.54 18.01
C LEU A 182 11.23 16.83 17.55
N ARG A 183 9.92 16.95 17.72
CA ARG A 183 9.24 18.20 17.40
C ARG A 183 9.66 19.35 18.32
N GLN A 184 9.80 19.09 19.61
CA GLN A 184 10.32 20.11 20.55
C GLN A 184 11.74 20.49 20.20
N LYS A 185 12.56 19.52 19.77
CA LYS A 185 13.93 19.78 19.31
C LYS A 185 13.95 20.64 18.04
N LEU A 186 13.10 20.35 17.05
CA LEU A 186 12.95 21.17 15.86
C LEU A 186 12.57 22.64 16.22
N ARG A 187 11.59 22.79 17.12
CA ARG A 187 11.16 24.13 17.57
C ARG A 187 12.25 24.89 18.31
N GLY A 188 13.06 24.20 19.11
CA GLY A 188 14.16 24.82 19.85
C GLY A 188 15.36 25.19 18.98
N LEU A 189 15.70 24.37 17.99
CA LEU A 189 16.86 24.60 17.12
C LEU A 189 16.54 25.46 15.91
N GLY A 190 15.30 25.46 15.45
CA GLY A 190 14.91 25.98 14.15
C GLY A 190 15.26 25.00 13.00
N PRO A 191 14.70 25.24 11.79
CA PRO A 191 14.76 24.27 10.69
C PRO A 191 16.20 24.00 10.20
N GLU A 192 17.03 25.01 10.06
CA GLU A 192 18.39 24.86 9.53
C GLU A 192 19.30 24.04 10.45
N LYS A 193 19.30 24.39 11.74
CA LYS A 193 20.12 23.67 12.74
C LYS A 193 19.57 22.26 12.98
N PHE A 194 18.26 22.09 12.89
CA PHE A 194 17.65 20.78 13.00
C PHE A 194 18.01 19.89 11.80
N ALA A 195 18.01 20.43 10.59
CA ALA A 195 18.44 19.70 9.40
C ALA A 195 19.93 19.29 9.46
N ALA A 196 20.79 20.16 9.98
CA ALA A 196 22.19 19.81 10.25
C ALA A 196 22.29 18.67 11.28
N TRP A 197 21.56 18.79 12.39
CA TRP A 197 21.51 17.73 13.40
C TRP A 197 21.03 16.38 12.82
N VAL A 198 20.00 16.36 11.97
CA VAL A 198 19.50 15.13 11.33
C VAL A 198 20.59 14.46 10.48
N ARG A 199 21.38 15.27 9.76
CA ARG A 199 22.47 14.78 8.92
C ARG A 199 23.60 14.16 9.74
N ASP A 200 23.88 14.74 10.90
CA ASP A 200 24.99 14.33 11.78
C ASP A 200 24.57 13.26 12.81
N GLU A 201 23.27 12.91 12.88
CA GLU A 201 22.75 11.92 13.83
C GLU A 201 23.15 10.49 13.42
N PRO A 202 23.98 9.81 14.23
CA PRO A 202 24.46 8.46 13.89
C PRO A 202 23.43 7.35 14.09
N ARG A 203 22.37 7.64 14.85
CA ARG A 203 21.32 6.64 15.11
C ARG A 203 20.37 6.55 13.95
N LEU A 204 19.83 5.35 13.74
CA LEU A 204 18.75 5.16 12.78
C LEU A 204 17.50 5.95 13.19
N LEU A 205 17.05 6.83 12.31
CA LEU A 205 15.82 7.58 12.47
C LEU A 205 14.68 6.87 11.74
N VAL A 206 13.59 6.56 12.45
CA VAL A 206 12.48 5.74 11.95
C VAL A 206 11.25 6.61 11.72
N THR A 207 10.70 6.56 10.51
CA THR A 207 9.39 7.13 10.16
C THR A 207 8.34 6.03 10.13
N ASP A 208 7.22 6.26 10.80
CA ASP A 208 6.04 5.39 10.71
C ASP A 208 5.08 5.92 9.64
N THR A 209 4.65 5.04 8.74
CA THR A 209 3.76 5.38 7.62
C THR A 209 2.35 4.82 7.80
N THR A 210 2.01 4.29 8.98
CA THR A 210 0.71 3.66 9.26
C THR A 210 -0.46 4.60 8.95
N MET A 211 -0.32 5.88 9.27
CA MET A 211 -1.37 6.88 9.09
C MET A 211 -1.48 7.42 7.65
N ARG A 212 -0.59 7.01 6.74
CA ARG A 212 -0.65 7.40 5.33
C ARG A 212 -0.45 6.21 4.38
N ASP A 213 0.79 5.78 4.14
CA ASP A 213 1.10 4.83 3.05
C ASP A 213 0.60 3.42 3.34
N ALA A 214 0.71 2.96 4.57
CA ALA A 214 0.26 1.62 4.92
C ALA A 214 -1.24 1.43 4.64
N HIS A 215 -2.10 2.35 5.13
CA HIS A 215 -3.52 2.21 4.86
C HIS A 215 -3.92 2.62 3.43
N GLN A 216 -3.14 3.48 2.77
CA GLN A 216 -3.33 3.76 1.35
C GLN A 216 -3.11 2.49 0.51
N SER A 217 -2.05 1.76 0.80
CA SER A 217 -1.65 0.57 0.03
C SER A 217 -2.46 -0.68 0.36
N LEU A 218 -2.92 -0.83 1.61
CA LEU A 218 -3.58 -2.06 2.08
C LEU A 218 -5.10 -1.93 2.21
N LEU A 219 -5.60 -0.73 2.50
CA LEU A 219 -7.01 -0.48 2.81
C LEU A 219 -7.64 0.56 1.87
N ALA A 220 -7.06 0.78 0.69
CA ALA A 220 -7.52 1.75 -0.30
C ALA A 220 -7.81 3.14 0.30
N THR A 221 -7.02 3.54 1.29
CA THR A 221 -7.14 4.83 1.99
C THR A 221 -8.47 4.99 2.76
N ARG A 222 -9.10 3.89 3.19
CA ARG A 222 -10.45 3.92 3.82
C ARG A 222 -10.43 3.97 5.35
N VAL A 223 -9.30 4.31 5.99
CA VAL A 223 -9.24 4.49 7.44
C VAL A 223 -9.80 5.88 7.81
N ARG A 224 -10.81 5.90 8.66
CA ARG A 224 -11.49 7.13 9.09
C ARG A 224 -10.65 7.91 10.10
N THR A 225 -10.88 9.20 10.18
CA THR A 225 -10.26 10.06 11.22
C THR A 225 -10.52 9.53 12.62
N TYR A 226 -11.75 9.09 12.89
CA TYR A 226 -12.12 8.47 14.17
C TYR A 226 -11.20 7.32 14.57
N ASP A 227 -10.88 6.42 13.63
CA ASP A 227 -10.07 5.24 13.90
C ASP A 227 -8.60 5.61 14.17
N ILE A 228 -8.08 6.62 13.47
CA ILE A 228 -6.70 7.11 13.67
C ILE A 228 -6.60 7.85 15.00
N LEU A 229 -7.59 8.68 15.33
CA LEU A 229 -7.60 9.42 16.61
C LEU A 229 -7.65 8.50 17.83
N ALA A 230 -8.28 7.32 17.69
CA ALA A 230 -8.39 6.35 18.78
C ALA A 230 -7.03 5.82 19.26
N VAL A 231 -5.99 5.83 18.40
CA VAL A 231 -4.64 5.36 18.75
C VAL A 231 -3.63 6.50 18.91
N ALA A 232 -4.01 7.73 18.57
CA ALA A 232 -3.10 8.87 18.49
C ALA A 232 -2.35 9.17 19.80
N GLU A 233 -3.08 9.22 20.93
CA GLU A 233 -2.48 9.49 22.24
C GLU A 233 -1.53 8.36 22.68
N THR A 234 -1.90 7.11 22.40
CA THR A 234 -1.03 5.96 22.68
C THR A 234 0.28 6.05 21.92
N VAL A 235 0.24 6.46 20.64
CA VAL A 235 1.44 6.67 19.83
C VAL A 235 2.31 7.78 20.42
N ALA A 236 1.72 8.93 20.77
CA ALA A 236 2.44 10.06 21.35
C ALA A 236 3.17 9.70 22.65
N ARG A 237 2.56 8.87 23.49
CA ARG A 237 3.08 8.48 24.80
C ARG A 237 4.09 7.34 24.75
N ARG A 238 3.84 6.33 23.89
CA ARG A 238 4.63 5.09 23.89
C ARG A 238 5.79 5.06 22.91
N VAL A 239 5.72 5.84 21.84
CA VAL A 239 6.77 5.88 20.81
C VAL A 239 7.29 7.29 20.51
N PRO A 240 7.63 8.08 21.55
CA PRO A 240 8.08 9.48 21.40
C PRO A 240 9.38 9.62 20.61
N ASN A 241 10.12 8.54 20.45
CA ASN A 241 11.43 8.50 19.76
C ASN A 241 11.32 8.30 18.24
N LEU A 242 10.12 8.19 17.69
CA LEU A 242 9.95 8.19 16.24
C LEU A 242 10.49 9.51 15.66
N PHE A 243 11.16 9.37 14.51
CA PHE A 243 11.56 10.56 13.75
C PHE A 243 10.33 11.32 13.29
N SER A 244 9.42 10.64 12.60
CA SER A 244 8.20 11.26 12.13
C SER A 244 7.06 10.25 11.94
N LEU A 245 5.83 10.79 11.88
CA LEU A 245 4.63 10.10 11.40
C LEU A 245 4.27 10.68 10.04
N GLU A 246 4.10 9.83 9.03
CA GLU A 246 3.64 10.28 7.72
C GLU A 246 2.12 10.42 7.73
N MET A 247 1.61 11.65 7.53
CA MET A 247 0.19 12.00 7.68
C MET A 247 -0.53 12.10 6.36
N TRP A 248 0.09 12.74 5.37
CA TRP A 248 -0.50 12.98 4.06
C TRP A 248 0.44 12.56 2.93
N GLY A 249 -0.13 12.39 1.77
CA GLY A 249 0.54 12.10 0.52
C GLY A 249 -0.30 11.20 -0.36
N GLY A 250 -0.02 11.20 -1.66
CA GLY A 250 -0.77 10.39 -2.60
C GLY A 250 -2.27 10.62 -2.50
N ALA A 251 -3.02 9.54 -2.34
CA ALA A 251 -4.48 9.58 -2.31
C ALA A 251 -5.08 9.91 -0.94
N THR A 252 -4.29 10.02 0.14
CA THR A 252 -4.85 10.16 1.49
C THR A 252 -5.69 11.42 1.65
N PHE A 253 -5.22 12.54 1.06
CA PHE A 253 -5.93 13.81 1.10
C PHE A 253 -7.25 13.74 0.31
N ASP A 254 -7.17 13.30 -0.95
CA ASP A 254 -8.34 13.20 -1.84
C ASP A 254 -9.36 12.15 -1.35
N ALA A 255 -8.88 11.00 -0.88
CA ALA A 255 -9.78 9.94 -0.41
C ALA A 255 -10.56 10.31 0.85
N SER A 256 -10.02 11.16 1.72
CA SER A 256 -10.75 11.70 2.87
C SER A 256 -11.99 12.46 2.43
N MET A 257 -11.85 13.36 1.46
CA MET A 257 -12.98 14.14 0.94
C MET A 257 -13.94 13.30 0.10
N ARG A 258 -13.40 12.52 -0.86
CA ARG A 258 -14.19 11.84 -1.89
C ARG A 258 -14.98 10.64 -1.36
N PHE A 259 -14.38 9.86 -0.47
CA PHE A 259 -14.94 8.59 -0.04
C PHE A 259 -15.35 8.54 1.42
N LEU A 260 -14.63 9.24 2.30
CA LEU A 260 -14.94 9.26 3.71
C LEU A 260 -15.84 10.45 4.08
N GLN A 261 -15.95 11.45 3.20
CA GLN A 261 -16.68 12.70 3.45
C GLN A 261 -16.15 13.41 4.70
N GLU A 262 -14.83 13.37 4.88
CA GLU A 262 -14.12 13.99 5.99
C GLU A 262 -13.19 15.08 5.46
N ASP A 263 -13.03 16.15 6.25
CA ASP A 263 -12.08 17.22 5.97
C ASP A 263 -10.64 16.77 6.35
N PRO A 264 -9.70 16.68 5.40
CA PRO A 264 -8.33 16.29 5.70
C PRO A 264 -7.57 17.32 6.55
N TRP A 265 -7.96 18.58 6.52
CA TRP A 265 -7.36 19.63 7.35
C TRP A 265 -7.76 19.47 8.80
N ASP A 266 -9.05 19.25 9.07
CA ASP A 266 -9.55 18.98 10.43
C ASP A 266 -8.89 17.72 11.00
N ARG A 267 -8.73 16.67 10.17
CA ARG A 267 -7.99 15.47 10.56
C ARG A 267 -6.57 15.80 11.02
N LEU A 268 -5.84 16.62 10.26
CA LEU A 268 -4.47 16.99 10.61
C LEU A 268 -4.41 17.78 11.91
N ILE A 269 -5.28 18.77 12.08
CA ILE A 269 -5.37 19.62 13.27
C ILE A 269 -5.67 18.78 14.53
N GLU A 270 -6.66 17.89 14.43
CA GLU A 270 -7.04 17.03 15.57
C GLU A 270 -5.93 16.04 15.95
N LEU A 271 -5.25 15.45 14.95
CA LEU A 271 -4.10 14.59 15.20
C LEU A 271 -2.96 15.37 15.84
N ARG A 272 -2.68 16.59 15.35
CA ARG A 272 -1.63 17.44 15.92
C ARG A 272 -1.90 17.82 17.39
N ARG A 273 -3.12 18.00 17.76
CA ARG A 273 -3.51 18.24 19.17
C ARG A 273 -3.19 17.05 20.07
N ARG A 274 -3.42 15.82 19.56
CA ARG A 274 -3.19 14.58 20.33
C ARG A 274 -1.77 14.08 20.29
N ILE A 275 -1.00 14.44 19.24
CA ILE A 275 0.41 14.06 19.08
C ILE A 275 1.27 15.33 18.98
N PRO A 276 1.56 15.99 20.12
CA PRO A 276 2.28 17.28 20.12
C PRO A 276 3.80 17.15 19.98
N ASN A 277 4.36 15.95 20.13
CA ASN A 277 5.78 15.70 20.34
C ASN A 277 6.50 15.05 19.15
N ILE A 278 5.80 14.34 18.26
CA ILE A 278 6.40 13.67 17.11
C ILE A 278 6.28 14.58 15.87
N LEU A 279 7.29 14.59 15.00
CA LEU A 279 7.22 15.32 13.74
C LEU A 279 6.15 14.73 12.82
N PHE A 280 5.37 15.57 12.16
CA PHE A 280 4.48 15.16 11.08
C PHE A 280 5.13 15.40 9.73
N GLN A 281 5.09 14.38 8.90
CA GLN A 281 5.66 14.38 7.57
C GLN A 281 4.56 14.21 6.53
N MET A 282 4.74 14.81 5.36
CA MET A 282 3.92 14.54 4.19
C MET A 282 4.76 14.26 2.95
N LEU A 283 4.22 13.45 2.04
CA LEU A 283 4.74 13.27 0.70
C LEU A 283 4.15 14.33 -0.22
N LEU A 284 5.00 15.21 -0.73
CA LEU A 284 4.61 16.25 -1.68
C LEU A 284 5.05 15.84 -3.10
N ARG A 285 4.11 15.77 -4.03
CA ARG A 285 4.38 15.39 -5.42
C ARG A 285 4.79 16.60 -6.27
N ALA A 286 5.84 17.30 -5.87
CA ALA A 286 6.31 18.52 -6.53
C ALA A 286 5.14 19.48 -6.85
N SER A 287 5.02 19.94 -8.09
CA SER A 287 3.94 20.83 -8.53
C SER A 287 2.53 20.21 -8.53
N ASN A 288 2.42 18.91 -8.35
CA ASN A 288 1.11 18.25 -8.21
C ASN A 288 0.62 18.24 -6.76
N ALA A 289 1.43 18.69 -5.80
CA ALA A 289 1.12 18.68 -4.37
C ALA A 289 0.58 17.31 -3.90
N VAL A 290 -0.71 17.22 -3.60
CA VAL A 290 -1.41 15.95 -3.26
C VAL A 290 -2.41 15.53 -4.35
N GLY A 291 -2.47 16.25 -5.47
CA GLY A 291 -3.39 16.00 -6.57
C GLY A 291 -2.80 15.13 -7.68
N TYR A 292 -3.52 15.09 -8.79
CA TYR A 292 -3.20 14.27 -9.98
C TYR A 292 -2.78 15.12 -11.19
N THR A 293 -2.87 16.43 -11.08
CA THR A 293 -2.50 17.40 -12.12
C THR A 293 -1.53 18.43 -11.55
N THR A 294 -0.81 19.10 -12.43
CA THR A 294 0.09 20.18 -12.04
C THR A 294 -0.70 21.43 -11.63
N TYR A 295 -0.40 21.98 -10.46
CA TYR A 295 -0.97 23.22 -9.98
C TYR A 295 -0.02 24.38 -10.23
N PRO A 296 -0.53 25.62 -10.37
CA PRO A 296 0.29 26.82 -10.40
C PRO A 296 1.12 27.01 -9.11
N ASP A 297 2.29 27.60 -9.22
CA ASP A 297 3.23 27.76 -8.10
C ASP A 297 2.63 28.48 -6.88
N ASN A 298 1.77 29.48 -7.11
CA ASN A 298 1.11 30.20 -6.02
C ASN A 298 0.18 29.28 -5.21
N VAL A 299 -0.49 28.34 -5.87
CA VAL A 299 -1.36 27.34 -5.19
C VAL A 299 -0.51 26.37 -4.39
N VAL A 300 0.59 25.85 -4.97
CA VAL A 300 1.50 24.93 -4.27
C VAL A 300 2.12 25.61 -3.05
N ARG A 301 2.58 26.86 -3.19
CA ARG A 301 3.13 27.64 -2.07
C ARG A 301 2.11 27.88 -0.97
N ALA A 302 0.87 28.25 -1.32
CA ALA A 302 -0.21 28.43 -0.37
C ALA A 302 -0.56 27.11 0.37
N PHE A 303 -0.60 25.99 -0.36
CA PHE A 303 -0.83 24.68 0.20
C PHE A 303 0.27 24.29 1.21
N ILE A 304 1.55 24.46 0.85
CA ILE A 304 2.69 24.18 1.74
C ILE A 304 2.61 25.02 3.01
N LYS A 305 2.39 26.33 2.84
CA LYS A 305 2.27 27.26 3.95
C LYS A 305 1.16 26.85 4.91
N ARG A 306 -0.04 26.58 4.38
CA ARG A 306 -1.19 26.16 5.17
C ARG A 306 -0.94 24.81 5.87
N SER A 307 -0.35 23.85 5.17
CA SER A 307 0.00 22.55 5.74
C SER A 307 0.97 22.68 6.93
N ALA A 308 1.96 23.56 6.82
CA ALA A 308 2.90 23.84 7.90
C ALA A 308 2.23 24.53 9.10
N GLU A 309 1.34 25.48 8.85
CA GLU A 309 0.55 26.17 9.90
C GLU A 309 -0.33 25.17 10.67
N ASP A 310 -0.96 24.22 9.98
CA ASP A 310 -1.86 23.23 10.57
C ASP A 310 -1.13 22.01 11.16
N GLY A 311 0.19 21.92 10.99
CA GLY A 311 1.00 20.98 11.77
C GLY A 311 1.93 20.03 11.02
N ILE A 312 2.12 20.16 9.72
CA ILE A 312 3.17 19.43 9.01
C ILE A 312 4.52 20.08 9.33
N ASP A 313 5.47 19.26 9.76
CA ASP A 313 6.83 19.73 10.13
C ASP A 313 7.86 19.38 9.02
N VAL A 314 7.60 18.34 8.21
CA VAL A 314 8.54 17.85 7.19
C VAL A 314 7.83 17.59 5.87
N PHE A 315 8.34 18.16 4.80
CA PHE A 315 7.91 17.92 3.43
C PHE A 315 8.95 17.06 2.71
N ARG A 316 8.51 15.95 2.12
CA ARG A 316 9.37 15.00 1.42
C ARG A 316 8.99 14.89 -0.05
#